data_9b36ba586fee8991ac5710333fd00f94
#
_entry.id   9b36ba586fee8991ac5710333fd00f94
#
_cell.length_a   1.000
_cell.length_b   1.000
_cell.length_c   1.000
_cell.angle_alpha   90.00
_cell.angle_beta   90.00
_cell.angle_gamma   90.00
#
_symmetry.space_group_name_H-M   'P 1'
#
loop_
_entity.id
_entity.type
_entity.pdbx_description
1 polymer ?
#
loop_
_entity_poly.entity_id
_entity_poly.type
_entity_poly.pdbx_seq_one_letter_code
_entity_poly.pdbx_strand_id
1 'polypeptide(L)'
;MIEVKNLNKSFEEIKVLKGISTTFDKGKTNLIIGQSGSGKTVFLKCLLGLFSYNKGSISYDNEQFTNLSDLEKRTLRSKIGMVFQGSALFDSMTILENVMFPLRMFTNQEENEMKDRAHSVLKRVNLINTASKMPSEASGGMQKRVAIARAIVNNPKYLFCDEPNSGLDPKTAIVIDNLIQEITKEYGMVTVINSHDMNSVMEIGEKIIFLKNGKKAWEGDKDN
;
A
#
# COMPACT_ATOMS: atom_id res chain seq x y z
N MET A 1 3.88 13.97 0.18
CA MET A 1 2.82 14.05 1.20
C MET A 1 1.46 13.80 0.53
N ILE A 2 0.54 13.09 1.20
CA ILE A 2 -0.86 12.99 0.73
C ILE A 2 -1.72 13.78 1.71
N GLU A 3 -2.58 14.66 1.20
CA GLU A 3 -3.52 15.45 2.01
C GLU A 3 -4.96 15.10 1.63
N VAL A 4 -5.80 14.91 2.64
CA VAL A 4 -7.23 14.61 2.48
C VAL A 4 -8.03 15.67 3.23
N LYS A 5 -9.00 16.30 2.55
CA LYS A 5 -9.87 17.31 3.13
C LYS A 5 -11.34 16.94 2.98
N ASN A 6 -12.03 16.82 4.09
CA ASN A 6 -13.48 16.63 4.18
C ASN A 6 -14.04 15.54 3.24
N LEU A 7 -13.36 14.40 3.18
CA LEU A 7 -13.68 13.31 2.27
C LEU A 7 -14.97 12.60 2.67
N ASN A 8 -15.91 12.54 1.73
CA ASN A 8 -17.18 11.86 1.92
C ASN A 8 -17.41 10.87 0.78
N LYS A 9 -17.85 9.65 1.15
CA LYS A 9 -18.21 8.60 0.18
C LYS A 9 -19.48 7.90 0.61
N SER A 10 -20.42 7.83 -0.32
CA SER A 10 -21.63 7.02 -0.19
C SER A 10 -21.70 6.01 -1.32
N PHE A 11 -22.35 4.88 -1.06
CA PHE A 11 -22.83 3.94 -2.07
C PHE A 11 -24.35 3.96 -1.93
N GLU A 12 -25.03 4.39 -2.98
CA GLU A 12 -26.47 4.67 -2.94
C GLU A 12 -26.81 5.59 -1.77
N GLU A 13 -27.65 5.17 -0.84
CA GLU A 13 -28.03 5.95 0.35
C GLU A 13 -27.11 5.73 1.57
N ILE A 14 -26.20 4.74 1.51
CA ILE A 14 -25.34 4.39 2.65
C ILE A 14 -24.10 5.25 2.65
N LYS A 15 -24.00 6.14 3.66
CA LYS A 15 -22.81 6.98 3.91
C LYS A 15 -21.72 6.16 4.61
N VAL A 16 -20.65 5.83 3.87
CA VAL A 16 -19.52 5.03 4.37
C VAL A 16 -18.41 5.91 4.92
N LEU A 17 -18.02 6.99 4.22
CA LEU A 17 -17.05 7.96 4.74
C LEU A 17 -17.77 9.29 4.98
N LYS A 18 -17.48 9.92 6.13
CA LYS A 18 -18.25 11.05 6.68
C LYS A 18 -17.31 12.18 7.09
N GLY A 19 -16.76 12.92 6.11
CA GLY A 19 -15.96 14.10 6.35
C GLY A 19 -14.58 13.84 6.93
N ILE A 20 -13.85 12.85 6.38
CA ILE A 20 -12.50 12.53 6.85
C ILE A 20 -11.51 13.60 6.34
N SER A 21 -10.72 14.16 7.28
CA SER A 21 -9.61 15.05 6.98
C SER A 21 -8.37 14.57 7.71
N THR A 22 -7.25 14.40 6.97
CA THR A 22 -5.96 13.94 7.52
C THR A 22 -4.85 14.18 6.51
N THR A 23 -3.60 13.99 6.95
CA THR A 23 -2.42 13.96 6.08
C THR A 23 -1.70 12.63 6.26
N PHE A 24 -0.93 12.23 5.25
CA PHE A 24 -0.02 11.08 5.34
C PHE A 24 1.39 11.58 5.06
N ASP A 25 2.28 11.37 6.03
CA ASP A 25 3.61 11.95 6.06
C ASP A 25 4.62 11.09 5.31
N LYS A 26 5.59 11.74 4.68
CA LYS A 26 6.70 11.09 3.97
C LYS A 26 7.68 10.46 4.97
N GLY A 27 8.23 9.30 4.62
CA GLY A 27 9.22 8.58 5.43
C GLY A 27 8.63 7.94 6.68
N LYS A 28 7.28 7.94 6.82
CA LYS A 28 6.57 7.35 7.95
C LYS A 28 5.62 6.24 7.51
N THR A 29 5.42 5.28 8.42
CA THR A 29 4.33 4.33 8.35
C THR A 29 3.07 4.97 8.94
N ASN A 30 2.13 5.32 8.06
CA ASN A 30 0.85 5.91 8.43
C ASN A 30 -0.20 4.79 8.47
N LEU A 31 -0.72 4.47 9.65
CA LEU A 31 -1.69 3.40 9.84
C LEU A 31 -3.12 3.92 9.85
N ILE A 32 -4.01 3.24 9.15
CA ILE A 32 -5.46 3.42 9.24
C ILE A 32 -6.01 2.20 9.98
N ILE A 33 -6.52 2.41 11.19
CA ILE A 33 -7.04 1.34 12.03
C ILE A 33 -8.54 1.51 12.29
N GLY A 34 -9.17 0.45 12.73
CA GLY A 34 -10.60 0.44 13.09
C GLY A 34 -11.23 -0.93 12.88
N GLN A 35 -12.42 -1.11 13.43
CA GLN A 35 -13.16 -2.36 13.30
C GLN A 35 -13.51 -2.69 11.85
N SER A 36 -13.83 -3.96 11.58
CA SER A 36 -14.42 -4.35 10.29
C SER A 36 -15.66 -3.49 9.99
N GLY A 37 -15.82 -3.06 8.74
CA GLY A 37 -16.92 -2.18 8.35
C GLY A 37 -16.75 -0.70 8.73
N SER A 38 -15.67 -0.27 9.37
CA SER A 38 -15.45 1.15 9.73
C SER A 38 -15.14 2.07 8.53
N GLY A 39 -14.89 1.51 7.33
CA GLY A 39 -14.63 2.24 6.09
C GLY A 39 -13.16 2.27 5.64
N LYS A 40 -12.23 1.56 6.31
CA LYS A 40 -10.79 1.55 6.00
C LYS A 40 -10.49 1.23 4.52
N THR A 41 -10.95 0.09 4.03
CA THR A 41 -10.72 -0.34 2.64
C THR A 41 -11.36 0.62 1.63
N VAL A 42 -12.54 1.19 1.95
CA VAL A 42 -13.19 2.21 1.10
C VAL A 42 -12.35 3.47 1.07
N PHE A 43 -11.81 3.89 2.21
CA PHE A 43 -10.93 5.04 2.31
C PHE A 43 -9.65 4.83 1.48
N LEU A 44 -8.98 3.67 1.64
CA LEU A 44 -7.81 3.31 0.85
C LEU A 44 -8.10 3.31 -0.66
N LYS A 45 -9.24 2.73 -1.07
CA LYS A 45 -9.64 2.71 -2.49
C LYS A 45 -9.96 4.11 -3.05
N CYS A 46 -10.46 5.03 -2.22
CA CYS A 46 -10.60 6.43 -2.60
C CYS A 46 -9.23 7.12 -2.77
N LEU A 47 -8.27 6.87 -1.86
CA LEU A 47 -6.90 7.36 -2.01
C LEU A 47 -6.26 6.88 -3.32
N LEU A 48 -6.41 5.62 -3.67
CA LEU A 48 -5.90 5.04 -4.91
C LEU A 48 -6.63 5.51 -6.19
N GLY A 49 -7.74 6.26 -6.04
CA GLY A 49 -8.59 6.65 -7.15
C GLY A 49 -9.33 5.47 -7.81
N LEU A 50 -9.47 4.34 -7.09
CA LEU A 50 -10.27 3.19 -7.51
C LEU A 50 -11.76 3.41 -7.26
N PHE A 51 -12.10 4.23 -6.26
CA PHE A 51 -13.44 4.72 -6.00
C PHE A 51 -13.48 6.24 -6.13
N SER A 52 -14.48 6.74 -6.86
CA SER A 52 -14.85 8.16 -6.80
C SER A 52 -15.43 8.49 -5.43
N TYR A 53 -15.31 9.74 -5.00
CA TYR A 53 -15.91 10.23 -3.76
C TYR A 53 -16.93 11.36 -4.06
N ASN A 54 -17.86 11.59 -3.12
CA ASN A 54 -18.98 12.50 -3.34
C ASN A 54 -18.62 13.97 -3.01
N LYS A 55 -17.78 14.18 -1.97
CA LYS A 55 -17.32 15.51 -1.52
C LYS A 55 -15.93 15.42 -0.93
N GLY A 56 -15.23 16.54 -0.90
CA GLY A 56 -13.88 16.67 -0.36
C GLY A 56 -12.82 16.68 -1.44
N SER A 57 -11.57 16.55 -1.03
CA SER A 57 -10.42 16.48 -1.94
C SER A 57 -9.34 15.55 -1.42
N ILE A 58 -8.59 14.97 -2.36
CA ILE A 58 -7.36 14.22 -2.12
C ILE A 58 -6.28 14.86 -2.98
N SER A 59 -5.15 15.23 -2.36
CA SER A 59 -4.01 15.84 -3.06
C SER A 59 -2.75 15.02 -2.83
N TYR A 60 -1.97 14.84 -3.88
CA TYR A 60 -0.66 14.20 -3.88
C TYR A 60 0.38 15.27 -4.16
N ASP A 61 1.29 15.54 -3.20
CA ASP A 61 2.31 16.60 -3.31
C ASP A 61 1.75 17.96 -3.78
N ASN A 62 0.60 18.36 -3.19
CA ASN A 62 -0.19 19.56 -3.48
C ASN A 62 -0.99 19.54 -4.81
N GLU A 63 -0.91 18.48 -5.60
CA GLU A 63 -1.72 18.33 -6.83
C GLU A 63 -3.00 17.56 -6.50
N GLN A 64 -4.16 18.19 -6.75
CA GLN A 64 -5.45 17.59 -6.47
C GLN A 64 -5.77 16.49 -7.48
N PHE A 65 -6.01 15.27 -7.00
CA PHE A 65 -6.23 14.07 -7.83
C PHE A 65 -7.35 14.22 -8.87
N THR A 66 -8.45 14.89 -8.50
CA THR A 66 -9.60 15.08 -9.42
C THR A 66 -9.30 16.03 -10.58
N ASN A 67 -8.30 16.90 -10.44
CA ASN A 67 -7.94 17.88 -11.47
C ASN A 67 -6.92 17.32 -12.47
N LEU A 68 -6.39 16.12 -12.19
CA LEU A 68 -5.41 15.48 -13.07
C LEU A 68 -6.09 14.94 -14.33
N SER A 69 -5.45 15.15 -15.47
CA SER A 69 -5.76 14.50 -16.74
C SER A 69 -5.50 12.98 -16.65
N ASP A 70 -5.98 12.21 -17.61
CA ASP A 70 -5.76 10.75 -17.62
C ASP A 70 -4.27 10.38 -17.75
N LEU A 71 -3.48 11.18 -18.46
CA LEU A 71 -2.03 10.99 -18.57
C LEU A 71 -1.34 11.24 -17.22
N GLU A 72 -1.70 12.31 -16.52
CA GLU A 72 -1.18 12.63 -15.18
C GLU A 72 -1.58 11.58 -14.16
N LYS A 73 -2.83 11.07 -14.20
CA LYS A 73 -3.28 9.95 -13.39
C LYS A 73 -2.47 8.68 -13.66
N ARG A 74 -2.14 8.38 -14.93
CA ARG A 74 -1.26 7.26 -15.28
C ARG A 74 0.14 7.45 -14.71
N THR A 75 0.69 8.65 -14.84
CA THR A 75 1.99 9.02 -14.25
C THR A 75 1.99 8.94 -12.73
N LEU A 76 0.90 9.34 -12.06
CA LEU A 76 0.77 9.17 -10.61
C LEU A 76 0.70 7.68 -10.24
N ARG A 77 -0.07 6.87 -10.97
CA ARG A 77 -0.17 5.41 -10.71
C ARG A 77 1.17 4.69 -10.86
N SER A 78 2.04 5.11 -11.77
CA SER A 78 3.39 4.54 -11.89
C SER A 78 4.28 4.81 -10.65
N LYS A 79 3.93 5.83 -9.86
CA LYS A 79 4.60 6.19 -8.59
C LYS A 79 3.95 5.55 -7.35
N ILE A 80 2.92 4.71 -7.54
CA ILE A 80 2.19 4.03 -6.47
C ILE A 80 2.52 2.54 -6.50
N GLY A 81 2.97 2.02 -5.36
CA GLY A 81 3.03 0.59 -5.07
C GLY A 81 1.81 0.14 -4.26
N MET A 82 1.31 -1.07 -4.52
CA MET A 82 0.18 -1.62 -3.79
C MET A 82 0.45 -3.06 -3.34
N VAL A 83 0.23 -3.31 -2.05
CA VAL A 83 0.22 -4.64 -1.44
C VAL A 83 -1.21 -4.95 -1.02
N PHE A 84 -1.81 -5.95 -1.68
CA PHE A 84 -3.18 -6.39 -1.40
C PHE A 84 -3.22 -7.43 -0.28
N GLN A 85 -4.34 -7.53 0.43
CA GLN A 85 -4.57 -8.48 1.51
C GLN A 85 -4.24 -9.93 1.11
N GLY A 86 -4.67 -10.38 -0.06
CA GLY A 86 -4.40 -11.72 -0.62
C GLY A 86 -3.13 -11.81 -1.47
N SER A 87 -2.18 -10.85 -1.34
CA SER A 87 -1.00 -10.72 -2.20
C SER A 87 -1.31 -10.45 -3.68
N ALA A 88 -2.40 -10.96 -4.21
CA ALA A 88 -2.88 -10.81 -5.59
C ALA A 88 -1.78 -11.08 -6.64
N LEU A 89 -1.01 -12.15 -6.44
CA LEU A 89 -0.01 -12.59 -7.41
C LEU A 89 -0.74 -13.23 -8.61
N PHE A 90 -0.12 -13.12 -9.78
CA PHE A 90 -0.59 -13.81 -10.98
C PHE A 90 -0.11 -15.25 -10.93
N ASP A 91 -1.03 -16.20 -10.78
CA ASP A 91 -0.72 -17.62 -10.65
C ASP A 91 -0.12 -18.22 -11.92
N SER A 92 -0.33 -17.58 -13.07
CA SER A 92 0.24 -17.98 -14.37
C SER A 92 1.65 -17.43 -14.64
N MET A 93 2.21 -16.67 -13.69
CA MET A 93 3.53 -16.04 -13.78
C MET A 93 4.44 -16.52 -12.68
N THR A 94 5.73 -16.68 -12.99
CA THR A 94 6.77 -16.93 -11.99
C THR A 94 6.87 -15.76 -10.99
N ILE A 95 7.58 -15.97 -9.89
CA ILE A 95 7.87 -14.91 -8.90
C ILE A 95 8.61 -13.75 -9.58
N LEU A 96 9.60 -14.03 -10.44
CA LEU A 96 10.33 -12.99 -11.17
C LEU A 96 9.40 -12.18 -12.07
N GLU A 97 8.56 -12.84 -12.85
CA GLU A 97 7.61 -12.18 -13.76
C GLU A 97 6.58 -11.34 -13.01
N ASN A 98 6.08 -11.83 -11.87
CA ASN A 98 5.21 -11.05 -10.98
C ASN A 98 5.88 -9.75 -10.53
N VAL A 99 7.16 -9.81 -10.13
CA VAL A 99 7.91 -8.63 -9.69
C VAL A 99 8.21 -7.69 -10.86
N MET A 100 8.52 -8.21 -12.06
CA MET A 100 8.78 -7.41 -13.26
C MET A 100 7.52 -6.75 -13.83
N PHE A 101 6.33 -7.24 -13.51
CA PHE A 101 5.08 -6.78 -14.12
C PHE A 101 4.89 -5.25 -14.11
N PRO A 102 5.10 -4.52 -12.98
CA PRO A 102 5.00 -3.06 -13.00
C PRO A 102 6.03 -2.37 -13.90
N LEU A 103 7.23 -2.91 -14.04
CA LEU A 103 8.23 -2.35 -14.94
C LEU A 103 7.77 -2.46 -16.41
N ARG A 104 7.23 -3.61 -16.80
CA ARG A 104 6.65 -3.82 -18.15
C ARG A 104 5.46 -2.87 -18.43
N MET A 105 4.67 -2.54 -17.40
CA MET A 105 3.50 -1.68 -17.54
C MET A 105 3.83 -0.18 -17.62
N PHE A 106 4.88 0.26 -16.93
CA PHE A 106 5.12 1.68 -16.67
C PHE A 106 6.47 2.20 -17.15
N THR A 107 7.35 1.33 -17.68
CA THR A 107 8.68 1.74 -18.17
C THR A 107 8.92 1.23 -19.57
N ASN A 108 9.95 1.77 -20.23
CA ASN A 108 10.47 1.30 -21.53
C ASN A 108 11.85 0.66 -21.36
N GLN A 109 12.14 0.08 -20.17
CA GLN A 109 13.42 -0.58 -19.90
C GLN A 109 13.58 -1.86 -20.72
N GLU A 110 14.83 -2.21 -21.02
CA GLU A 110 15.17 -3.48 -21.65
C GLU A 110 14.91 -4.65 -20.68
N GLU A 111 14.62 -5.83 -21.25
CA GLU A 111 14.26 -7.03 -20.47
C GLU A 111 15.33 -7.40 -19.44
N ASN A 112 16.62 -7.24 -19.76
CA ASN A 112 17.72 -7.56 -18.86
C ASN A 112 17.78 -6.55 -17.67
N GLU A 113 17.57 -5.27 -17.94
CA GLU A 113 17.51 -4.24 -16.88
C GLU A 113 16.35 -4.51 -15.92
N MET A 114 15.17 -4.88 -16.44
CA MET A 114 14.03 -5.27 -15.64
C MET A 114 14.32 -6.49 -14.77
N LYS A 115 15.00 -7.52 -15.32
CA LYS A 115 15.42 -8.71 -14.58
C LYS A 115 16.38 -8.37 -13.45
N ASP A 116 17.41 -7.58 -13.73
CA ASP A 116 18.39 -7.17 -12.72
C ASP A 116 17.73 -6.38 -11.58
N ARG A 117 16.84 -5.46 -11.93
CA ARG A 117 16.06 -4.73 -10.94
C ARG A 117 15.15 -5.64 -10.12
N ALA A 118 14.45 -6.58 -10.74
CA ALA A 118 13.60 -7.53 -10.05
C ALA A 118 14.40 -8.44 -9.11
N HIS A 119 15.56 -8.95 -9.54
CA HIS A 119 16.48 -9.70 -8.67
C HIS A 119 16.97 -8.87 -7.47
N SER A 120 17.29 -7.60 -7.69
CA SER A 120 17.71 -6.69 -6.61
C SER A 120 16.62 -6.55 -5.55
N VAL A 121 15.36 -6.31 -5.94
CA VAL A 121 14.28 -6.17 -4.96
C VAL A 121 13.88 -7.50 -4.32
N LEU A 122 13.97 -8.63 -5.04
CA LEU A 122 13.79 -9.96 -4.45
C LEU A 122 14.84 -10.23 -3.35
N LYS A 123 16.09 -9.88 -3.60
CA LYS A 123 17.16 -9.96 -2.59
C LYS A 123 16.84 -9.05 -1.39
N ARG A 124 16.35 -7.82 -1.63
CA ARG A 124 15.97 -6.86 -0.55
C ARG A 124 14.88 -7.41 0.38
N VAL A 125 13.95 -8.19 -0.15
CA VAL A 125 12.89 -8.83 0.65
C VAL A 125 13.28 -10.25 1.14
N ASN A 126 14.56 -10.61 1.09
CA ASN A 126 15.10 -11.92 1.50
C ASN A 126 14.47 -13.11 0.76
N LEU A 127 14.29 -12.99 -0.56
CA LEU A 127 13.84 -14.05 -1.46
C LEU A 127 14.95 -14.40 -2.47
N ILE A 128 15.97 -15.11 -1.99
CA ILE A 128 17.08 -15.57 -2.82
C ILE A 128 16.70 -16.94 -3.43
N ASN A 129 17.08 -17.18 -4.71
CA ASN A 129 16.84 -18.44 -5.44
C ASN A 129 15.36 -18.85 -5.59
N THR A 130 14.45 -17.87 -5.64
CA THR A 130 13.01 -18.11 -5.76
C THR A 130 12.43 -17.62 -7.09
N ALA A 131 13.22 -16.96 -7.91
CA ALA A 131 12.80 -16.25 -9.13
C ALA A 131 12.00 -17.12 -10.12
N SER A 132 12.39 -18.38 -10.31
CA SER A 132 11.74 -19.33 -11.23
C SER A 132 10.53 -20.06 -10.64
N LYS A 133 10.27 -19.93 -9.34
CA LYS A 133 9.12 -20.59 -8.70
C LYS A 133 7.80 -19.94 -9.10
N MET A 134 6.75 -20.72 -9.09
CA MET A 134 5.38 -20.24 -9.21
C MET A 134 4.85 -19.78 -7.83
N PRO A 135 3.86 -18.88 -7.75
CA PRO A 135 3.24 -18.48 -6.48
C PRO A 135 2.74 -19.64 -5.64
N SER A 136 2.22 -20.70 -6.27
CA SER A 136 1.74 -21.92 -5.59
C SER A 136 2.85 -22.71 -4.87
N GLU A 137 4.10 -22.51 -5.24
CA GLU A 137 5.28 -23.16 -4.61
C GLU A 137 5.85 -22.32 -3.44
N ALA A 138 5.26 -21.15 -3.17
CA ALA A 138 5.70 -20.22 -2.14
C ALA A 138 4.80 -20.28 -0.90
N SER A 139 5.40 -20.25 0.30
CA SER A 139 4.64 -20.11 1.54
C SER A 139 3.90 -18.76 1.60
N GLY A 140 2.88 -18.62 2.47
CA GLY A 140 2.14 -17.39 2.63
C GLY A 140 3.04 -16.17 2.93
N GLY A 141 4.03 -16.33 3.82
CA GLY A 141 5.02 -15.28 4.10
C GLY A 141 5.90 -14.94 2.90
N MET A 142 6.28 -15.94 2.07
CA MET A 142 7.00 -15.69 0.82
C MET A 142 6.13 -14.93 -0.18
N GLN A 143 4.86 -15.30 -0.34
CA GLN A 143 3.93 -14.60 -1.24
C GLN A 143 3.75 -13.12 -0.84
N LYS A 144 3.67 -12.82 0.47
CA LYS A 144 3.62 -11.45 0.97
C LYS A 144 4.89 -10.67 0.61
N ARG A 145 6.08 -11.28 0.77
CA ARG A 145 7.35 -10.68 0.38
C ARG A 145 7.44 -10.44 -1.13
N VAL A 146 6.95 -11.36 -1.96
CA VAL A 146 6.84 -11.16 -3.42
C VAL A 146 5.93 -9.98 -3.75
N ALA A 147 4.78 -9.87 -3.08
CA ALA A 147 3.86 -8.75 -3.27
C ALA A 147 4.50 -7.40 -2.89
N ILE A 148 5.31 -7.36 -1.81
CA ILE A 148 6.09 -6.18 -1.42
C ILE A 148 7.15 -5.88 -2.49
N ALA A 149 7.92 -6.88 -2.95
CA ALA A 149 8.93 -6.71 -4.01
C ALA A 149 8.29 -6.13 -5.28
N ARG A 150 7.16 -6.68 -5.71
CA ARG A 150 6.38 -6.16 -6.85
C ARG A 150 5.93 -4.71 -6.64
N ALA A 151 5.50 -4.37 -5.44
CA ALA A 151 5.05 -3.02 -5.13
C ALA A 151 6.17 -1.98 -5.18
N ILE A 152 7.42 -2.36 -4.82
CA ILE A 152 8.55 -1.41 -4.73
C ILE A 152 9.49 -1.43 -5.95
N VAL A 153 9.30 -2.35 -6.90
CA VAL A 153 10.25 -2.55 -8.02
C VAL A 153 10.44 -1.29 -8.87
N ASN A 154 9.40 -0.48 -9.03
CA ASN A 154 9.42 0.77 -9.81
C ASN A 154 9.78 2.01 -8.97
N ASN A 155 10.42 1.87 -7.81
CA ASN A 155 10.77 2.96 -6.90
C ASN A 155 9.60 3.91 -6.61
N PRO A 156 8.49 3.42 -6.05
CA PRO A 156 7.31 4.24 -5.83
C PRO A 156 7.56 5.37 -4.83
N LYS A 157 6.83 6.48 -4.98
CA LYS A 157 6.77 7.55 -3.97
C LYS A 157 5.76 7.24 -2.86
N TYR A 158 4.76 6.42 -3.17
CA TYR A 158 3.63 6.09 -2.32
C TYR A 158 3.46 4.58 -2.27
N LEU A 159 3.40 4.02 -1.07
CA LEU A 159 3.13 2.61 -0.86
C LEU A 159 1.82 2.45 -0.09
N PHE A 160 0.89 1.69 -0.64
CA PHE A 160 -0.36 1.35 0.03
C PHE A 160 -0.39 -0.13 0.36
N CYS A 161 -0.78 -0.47 1.58
CA CYS A 161 -0.89 -1.85 2.04
C CYS A 161 -2.27 -2.07 2.65
N ASP A 162 -3.02 -3.02 2.12
CA ASP A 162 -4.32 -3.41 2.67
C ASP A 162 -4.15 -4.73 3.42
N GLU A 163 -4.07 -4.66 4.75
CA GLU A 163 -3.85 -5.79 5.66
C GLU A 163 -2.68 -6.71 5.23
N PRO A 164 -1.45 -6.18 5.13
CA PRO A 164 -0.32 -6.88 4.50
C PRO A 164 0.10 -8.16 5.24
N ASN A 165 -0.14 -8.25 6.54
CA ASN A 165 0.21 -9.38 7.39
C ASN A 165 -0.96 -10.34 7.68
N SER A 166 -2.14 -10.10 7.09
CA SER A 166 -3.31 -10.95 7.36
C SER A 166 -3.08 -12.40 6.92
N GLY A 167 -3.52 -13.35 7.76
CA GLY A 167 -3.40 -14.79 7.49
C GLY A 167 -2.01 -15.38 7.78
N LEU A 168 -1.10 -14.60 8.38
CA LEU A 168 0.22 -15.05 8.83
C LEU A 168 0.21 -15.37 10.33
N ASP A 169 1.15 -16.24 10.75
CA ASP A 169 1.43 -16.41 12.17
C ASP A 169 2.05 -15.12 12.77
N PRO A 170 1.94 -14.90 14.09
CA PRO A 170 2.35 -13.64 14.72
C PRO A 170 3.83 -13.28 14.49
N LYS A 171 4.73 -14.28 14.46
CA LYS A 171 6.17 -14.03 14.23
C LYS A 171 6.43 -13.56 12.80
N THR A 172 5.81 -14.21 11.84
CA THR A 172 5.92 -13.84 10.42
C THR A 172 5.26 -12.48 10.16
N ALA A 173 4.13 -12.16 10.83
CA ALA A 173 3.46 -10.88 10.74
C ALA A 173 4.39 -9.72 11.14
N ILE A 174 5.07 -9.82 12.29
CA ILE A 174 6.05 -8.82 12.76
C ILE A 174 7.18 -8.63 11.73
N VAL A 175 7.68 -9.72 11.14
CA VAL A 175 8.74 -9.63 10.12
C VAL A 175 8.28 -8.87 8.87
N ILE A 176 7.02 -9.05 8.45
CA ILE A 176 6.44 -8.31 7.31
C ILE A 176 6.26 -6.83 7.67
N ASP A 177 5.77 -6.52 8.86
CA ASP A 177 5.57 -5.15 9.33
C ASP A 177 6.91 -4.39 9.38
N ASN A 178 7.93 -4.98 10.01
CA ASN A 178 9.27 -4.40 10.08
C ASN A 178 9.88 -4.21 8.69
N LEU A 179 9.73 -5.18 7.78
CA LEU A 179 10.18 -5.05 6.39
C LEU A 179 9.54 -3.85 5.69
N ILE A 180 8.23 -3.63 5.86
CA ILE A 180 7.53 -2.48 5.28
C ILE A 180 8.06 -1.18 5.89
N GLN A 181 8.28 -1.11 7.21
CA GLN A 181 8.82 0.08 7.86
C GLN A 181 10.24 0.41 7.40
N GLU A 182 11.13 -0.59 7.33
CA GLU A 182 12.50 -0.42 6.83
C GLU A 182 12.51 0.13 5.40
N ILE A 183 11.73 -0.49 4.50
CA ILE A 183 11.62 -0.07 3.10
C ILE A 183 11.03 1.35 3.01
N THR A 184 10.05 1.69 3.85
CA THR A 184 9.47 3.04 3.92
C THR A 184 10.53 4.08 4.21
N LYS A 185 11.40 3.83 5.18
CA LYS A 185 12.50 4.74 5.57
C LYS A 185 13.58 4.80 4.50
N GLU A 186 14.01 3.65 4.00
CA GLU A 186 15.05 3.51 2.97
C GLU A 186 14.70 4.27 1.69
N TYR A 187 13.48 4.11 1.20
CA TYR A 187 13.02 4.77 -0.04
C TYR A 187 12.41 6.16 0.21
N GLY A 188 12.23 6.56 1.47
CA GLY A 188 11.59 7.83 1.83
C GLY A 188 10.17 7.96 1.31
N MET A 189 9.40 6.86 1.31
CA MET A 189 8.05 6.82 0.77
C MET A 189 7.03 7.39 1.75
N VAL A 190 5.85 7.75 1.24
CA VAL A 190 4.63 7.86 2.05
C VAL A 190 3.99 6.49 2.07
N THR A 191 4.01 5.81 3.20
CA THR A 191 3.40 4.48 3.34
C THR A 191 2.10 4.57 4.11
N VAL A 192 1.01 4.04 3.54
CA VAL A 192 -0.33 3.98 4.14
C VAL A 192 -0.73 2.53 4.30
N ILE A 193 -0.98 2.10 5.53
CA ILE A 193 -1.27 0.72 5.88
C ILE A 193 -2.66 0.65 6.52
N ASN A 194 -3.58 -0.09 5.93
CA ASN A 194 -4.78 -0.53 6.64
C ASN A 194 -4.44 -1.73 7.52
N SER A 195 -4.79 -1.67 8.80
CA SER A 195 -4.68 -2.82 9.70
C SER A 195 -5.82 -2.85 10.73
N HIS A 196 -6.13 -4.03 11.20
CA HIS A 196 -6.94 -4.25 12.39
C HIS A 196 -6.13 -4.93 13.51
N ASP A 197 -4.86 -5.22 13.26
CA ASP A 197 -3.94 -5.85 14.21
C ASP A 197 -3.26 -4.79 15.10
N MET A 198 -3.54 -4.84 16.39
CA MET A 198 -2.96 -3.91 17.37
C MET A 198 -1.46 -4.15 17.58
N ASN A 199 -0.94 -5.35 17.31
CA ASN A 199 0.51 -5.59 17.39
C ASN A 199 1.24 -4.78 16.31
N SER A 200 0.73 -4.76 15.08
CA SER A 200 1.28 -3.89 14.01
C SER A 200 1.26 -2.43 14.40
N VAL A 201 0.18 -1.98 15.06
CA VAL A 201 0.07 -0.58 15.51
C VAL A 201 1.18 -0.22 16.49
N MET A 202 1.41 -1.07 17.49
CA MET A 202 2.45 -0.87 18.50
C MET A 202 3.86 -1.01 17.93
N GLU A 203 4.06 -1.90 16.95
CA GLU A 203 5.38 -2.15 16.35
C GLU A 203 5.80 -1.02 15.42
N ILE A 204 4.99 -0.70 14.42
CA ILE A 204 5.38 0.17 13.30
C ILE A 204 4.55 1.45 13.16
N GLY A 205 3.60 1.74 14.05
CA GLY A 205 2.71 2.89 13.96
C GLY A 205 3.40 4.21 14.30
N GLU A 206 3.87 4.95 13.28
CA GLU A 206 4.48 6.27 13.45
C GLU A 206 3.46 7.40 13.32
N LYS A 207 2.35 7.15 12.64
CA LYS A 207 1.15 7.98 12.60
C LYS A 207 -0.06 7.08 12.48
N ILE A 208 -1.05 7.28 13.32
CA ILE A 208 -2.18 6.37 13.45
C ILE A 208 -3.48 7.17 13.32
N ILE A 209 -4.38 6.70 12.46
CA ILE A 209 -5.70 7.26 12.21
C ILE A 209 -6.73 6.21 12.59
N PHE A 210 -7.51 6.46 13.63
CA PHE A 210 -8.58 5.57 14.05
C PHE A 210 -9.90 5.94 13.39
N LEU A 211 -10.42 5.01 12.56
CA LEU A 211 -11.72 5.15 11.93
C LEU A 211 -12.80 4.40 12.71
N LYS A 212 -13.90 5.12 13.02
CA LYS A 212 -15.09 4.57 13.65
C LYS A 212 -16.34 5.08 12.94
N ASN A 213 -17.19 4.18 12.47
CA ASN A 213 -18.47 4.51 11.81
C ASN A 213 -18.32 5.51 10.64
N GLY A 214 -17.24 5.39 9.87
CA GLY A 214 -16.94 6.25 8.72
C GLY A 214 -16.36 7.62 9.07
N LYS A 215 -16.03 7.89 10.32
CA LYS A 215 -15.39 9.14 10.79
C LYS A 215 -14.00 8.88 11.32
N LYS A 216 -13.11 9.87 11.22
CA LYS A 216 -11.87 9.90 11.99
C LYS A 216 -12.21 10.21 13.45
N ALA A 217 -12.12 9.19 14.30
CA ALA A 217 -12.40 9.32 15.73
C ALA A 217 -11.20 9.83 16.52
N TRP A 218 -9.98 9.48 16.05
CA TRP A 218 -8.73 9.89 16.68
C TRP A 218 -7.60 9.88 15.67
N GLU A 219 -6.56 10.68 15.92
CA GLU A 219 -5.31 10.72 15.17
C GLU A 219 -4.17 11.05 16.14
N GLY A 220 -3.08 10.29 16.08
CA GLY A 220 -1.91 10.44 16.95
C GLY A 220 -0.78 9.53 16.49
N ASP A 221 0.07 9.14 17.43
CA ASP A 221 1.13 8.13 17.25
C ASP A 221 1.01 7.04 18.32
N LYS A 222 1.94 6.08 18.33
CA LYS A 222 1.91 4.95 19.28
C LYS A 222 2.24 5.33 20.73
N ASP A 223 2.75 6.54 20.96
CA ASP A 223 3.21 7.00 22.27
C ASP A 223 2.16 7.90 22.98
N ASN A 224 1.03 8.24 22.28
CA ASN A 224 -0.04 9.12 22.78
C ASN A 224 -1.36 8.37 22.98
#